data_93c85cb497c5e59f3907f900390301ec
#
_entry.id   93c85cb497c5e59f3907f900390301ec
#
_cell.length_a   1.000
_cell.length_b   1.000
_cell.length_c   1.000
_cell.angle_alpha   90.00
_cell.angle_beta   90.00
_cell.angle_gamma   90.00
#
_symmetry.space_group_name_H-M   'P 1'
#
loop_
_entity.id
_entity.type
_entity.pdbx_description
1 polymer ?
#
loop_
_entity_poly.entity_id
_entity_poly.type
_entity_poly.pdbx_seq_one_letter_code
_entity_poly.pdbx_strand_id
1 'polypeptide(L)'
;IDGVVIAASFLTSTELGIFVTISVVLHEIPQELGDFGILLKSGYSRKKALFYNLLSGSSSLVAGVAAYFLLDLVQGFIPYALAIAAASFLYVSMADLIPEMHKETKPKESIIQFLLVLLGIAIIFISVAGHSHGHAH
;
A
#
# COMPACT_ATOMS: atom_id res chain seq x y z
N ILE A 1 8.21 -3.23 3.97
CA ILE A 1 8.44 -2.68 2.61
C ILE A 1 7.75 -1.32 2.50
N ASP A 2 6.53 -1.16 2.99
CA ASP A 2 5.67 0.02 2.81
C ASP A 2 6.30 1.33 3.29
N GLY A 3 6.94 1.33 4.47
CA GLY A 3 7.66 2.49 4.96
C GLY A 3 8.81 2.94 4.04
N VAL A 4 9.54 1.99 3.45
CA VAL A 4 10.62 2.27 2.49
C VAL A 4 10.06 2.92 1.23
N VAL A 5 8.92 2.42 0.76
CA VAL A 5 8.23 2.94 -0.42
C VAL A 5 7.75 4.37 -0.20
N ILE A 6 7.13 4.62 0.95
CA ILE A 6 6.70 5.97 1.34
C ILE A 6 7.90 6.92 1.37
N ALA A 7 8.99 6.51 2.04
CA ALA A 7 10.20 7.31 2.12
C ALA A 7 10.79 7.63 0.74
N ALA A 8 10.95 6.63 -0.12
CA ALA A 8 11.45 6.79 -1.49
C ALA A 8 10.56 7.73 -2.33
N SER A 9 9.24 7.64 -2.14
CA SER A 9 8.28 8.49 -2.84
C SER A 9 8.39 9.95 -2.41
N PHE A 10 8.55 10.23 -1.11
CA PHE A 10 8.78 11.60 -0.60
C PHE A 10 10.12 12.18 -1.06
N LEU A 11 11.15 11.37 -1.18
CA LEU A 11 12.44 11.80 -1.74
C LEU A 11 12.35 12.12 -3.24
N THR A 12 11.37 11.56 -3.95
CA THR A 12 11.13 11.87 -5.37
C THR A 12 10.31 13.15 -5.53
N SER A 13 9.14 13.23 -4.87
CA SER A 13 8.35 14.44 -4.75
C SER A 13 7.36 14.34 -3.59
N THR A 14 7.00 15.48 -2.99
CA THR A 14 6.00 15.54 -1.90
C THR A 14 4.65 15.00 -2.36
N GLU A 15 4.24 15.29 -3.58
CA GLU A 15 2.98 14.85 -4.15
C GLU A 15 2.92 13.33 -4.29
N LEU A 16 3.95 12.74 -4.88
CA LEU A 16 4.07 11.29 -4.99
C LEU A 16 4.07 10.64 -3.61
N GLY A 17 4.79 11.22 -2.64
CA GLY A 17 4.82 10.76 -1.26
C GLY A 17 3.44 10.72 -0.63
N ILE A 18 2.62 11.77 -0.81
CA ILE A 18 1.25 11.83 -0.29
C ILE A 18 0.38 10.76 -0.93
N PHE A 19 0.40 10.62 -2.27
CA PHE A 19 -0.40 9.61 -2.97
C PHE A 19 -0.04 8.20 -2.55
N VAL A 20 1.24 7.89 -2.48
CA VAL A 20 1.73 6.58 -2.06
C VAL A 20 1.36 6.31 -0.61
N THR A 21 1.49 7.30 0.28
CA THR A 21 1.08 7.15 1.69
C THR A 21 -0.41 6.82 1.81
N ILE A 22 -1.28 7.54 1.10
CA ILE A 22 -2.72 7.27 1.10
C ILE A 22 -2.99 5.85 0.59
N SER A 23 -2.33 5.45 -0.50
CA SER A 23 -2.49 4.11 -1.07
C SER A 23 -2.05 3.02 -0.10
N VAL A 24 -0.92 3.21 0.59
CA VAL A 24 -0.42 2.28 1.61
C VAL A 24 -1.40 2.18 2.77
N VAL A 25 -1.84 3.30 3.34
CA VAL A 25 -2.79 3.28 4.47
C VAL A 25 -4.10 2.58 4.09
N LEU A 26 -4.61 2.82 2.88
CA LEU A 26 -5.86 2.20 2.43
C LEU A 26 -5.79 0.68 2.30
N HIS A 27 -4.65 0.11 1.89
CA HIS A 27 -4.51 -1.34 1.81
C HIS A 27 -4.03 -1.96 3.13
N GLU A 28 -3.29 -1.23 3.96
CA GLU A 28 -2.78 -1.72 5.24
C GLU A 28 -3.91 -1.98 6.24
N ILE A 29 -4.99 -1.16 6.24
CA ILE A 29 -6.13 -1.37 7.12
C ILE A 29 -6.79 -2.74 6.94
N PRO A 30 -7.19 -3.18 5.73
CA PRO A 30 -7.73 -4.52 5.52
C PRO A 30 -6.73 -5.63 5.86
N GLN A 31 -5.44 -5.43 5.55
CA GLN A 31 -4.38 -6.39 5.84
C GLN A 31 -4.21 -6.58 7.35
N GLU A 32 -4.08 -5.52 8.12
CA GLU A 32 -3.96 -5.54 9.58
C GLU A 32 -5.18 -6.20 10.25
N LEU A 33 -6.40 -5.94 9.72
CA LEU A 33 -7.61 -6.60 10.20
C LEU A 33 -7.59 -8.11 9.90
N GLY A 34 -7.07 -8.50 8.73
CA GLY A 34 -6.88 -9.90 8.35
C GLY A 34 -5.90 -10.61 9.26
N ASP A 35 -4.73 -10.04 9.49
CA ASP A 35 -3.67 -10.57 10.35
C ASP A 35 -4.14 -10.69 11.79
N PHE A 36 -4.85 -9.69 12.31
CA PHE A 36 -5.50 -9.76 13.62
C PHE A 36 -6.48 -10.94 13.72
N GLY A 37 -7.30 -11.15 12.68
CA GLY A 37 -8.22 -12.26 12.59
C GLY A 37 -7.52 -13.61 12.59
N ILE A 38 -6.40 -13.75 11.88
CA ILE A 38 -5.56 -14.95 11.83
C ILE A 38 -4.97 -15.24 13.21
N LEU A 39 -4.43 -14.22 13.88
CA LEU A 39 -3.88 -14.37 15.23
C LEU A 39 -4.92 -14.85 16.24
N LEU A 40 -6.15 -14.33 16.17
CA LEU A 40 -7.25 -14.80 17.01
C LEU A 40 -7.63 -16.25 16.72
N LYS A 41 -7.72 -16.64 15.45
CA LYS A 41 -7.99 -18.03 15.05
C LYS A 41 -6.88 -18.99 15.50
N SER A 42 -5.66 -18.52 15.58
CA SER A 42 -4.50 -19.28 16.07
C SER A 42 -4.45 -19.42 17.59
N GLY A 43 -5.49 -18.93 18.30
CA GLY A 43 -5.63 -19.10 19.76
C GLY A 43 -4.98 -17.99 20.59
N TYR A 44 -4.48 -16.92 20.00
CA TYR A 44 -3.98 -15.78 20.76
C TYR A 44 -5.12 -15.03 21.45
N SER A 45 -4.87 -14.55 22.66
CA SER A 45 -5.80 -13.63 23.32
C SER A 45 -5.85 -12.29 22.57
N ARG A 46 -6.99 -11.59 22.63
CA ARG A 46 -7.18 -10.29 21.95
C ARG A 46 -6.05 -9.28 22.23
N LYS A 47 -5.57 -9.21 23.49
CA LYS A 47 -4.47 -8.32 23.86
C LYS A 47 -3.14 -8.70 23.20
N LYS A 48 -2.83 -10.01 23.15
CA LYS A 48 -1.62 -10.51 22.49
C LYS A 48 -1.69 -10.33 20.98
N ALA A 49 -2.83 -10.65 20.36
CA ALA A 49 -3.05 -10.45 18.94
C ALA A 49 -2.86 -8.97 18.55
N LEU A 50 -3.48 -8.05 19.29
CA LEU A 50 -3.32 -6.62 19.07
C LEU A 50 -1.88 -6.16 19.26
N PHE A 51 -1.18 -6.66 20.29
CA PHE A 51 0.21 -6.31 20.53
C PHE A 51 1.14 -6.73 19.38
N TYR A 52 1.00 -7.97 18.88
CA TYR A 52 1.80 -8.44 17.75
C TYR A 52 1.47 -7.71 16.45
N ASN A 53 0.20 -7.39 16.23
CA ASN A 53 -0.24 -6.59 15.09
C ASN A 53 0.38 -5.19 15.11
N LEU A 54 0.27 -4.48 16.22
CA LEU A 54 0.90 -3.18 16.41
C LEU A 54 2.44 -3.23 16.29
N LEU A 55 3.06 -4.29 16.77
CA LEU A 55 4.51 -4.48 16.64
C LEU A 55 4.91 -4.66 15.17
N SER A 56 4.12 -5.41 14.40
CA SER A 56 4.32 -5.60 12.96
C SER A 56 4.19 -4.26 12.22
N GLY A 57 3.08 -3.54 12.39
CA GLY A 57 2.86 -2.23 11.78
C GLY A 57 3.91 -1.19 12.18
N SER A 58 4.35 -1.20 13.44
CA SER A 58 5.44 -0.32 13.91
C SER A 58 6.76 -0.56 13.19
N SER A 59 7.02 -1.78 12.73
CA SER A 59 8.23 -2.11 11.96
C SER A 59 8.31 -1.36 10.65
N SER A 60 7.17 -1.14 9.99
CA SER A 60 7.07 -0.34 8.76
C SER A 60 7.43 1.13 8.99
N LEU A 61 7.01 1.70 10.14
CA LEU A 61 7.40 3.07 10.51
C LEU A 61 8.89 3.21 10.74
N VAL A 62 9.48 2.27 11.50
CA VAL A 62 10.94 2.26 11.76
C VAL A 62 11.71 2.10 10.45
N ALA A 63 11.28 1.17 9.58
CA ALA A 63 11.89 0.97 8.27
C ALA A 63 11.76 2.22 7.38
N GLY A 64 10.63 2.91 7.42
CA GLY A 64 10.39 4.15 6.67
C GLY A 64 11.31 5.28 7.12
N VAL A 65 11.41 5.51 8.42
CA VAL A 65 12.31 6.53 8.97
C VAL A 65 13.77 6.21 8.64
N ALA A 66 14.20 4.96 8.83
CA ALA A 66 15.56 4.54 8.47
C ALA A 66 15.82 4.72 6.97
N ALA A 67 14.89 4.31 6.12
CA ALA A 67 14.98 4.46 4.67
C ALA A 67 15.09 5.92 4.25
N TYR A 68 14.30 6.81 4.84
CA TYR A 68 14.35 8.24 4.51
C TYR A 68 15.75 8.82 4.66
N PHE A 69 16.45 8.49 5.75
CA PHE A 69 17.82 8.97 5.97
C PHE A 69 18.88 8.23 5.15
N LEU A 70 18.69 6.95 4.89
CA LEU A 70 19.66 6.12 4.18
C LEU A 70 19.55 6.24 2.66
N LEU A 71 18.33 6.36 2.12
CA LEU A 71 18.10 6.47 0.68
C LEU A 71 18.57 7.79 0.11
N ASP A 72 18.56 8.88 0.90
CA ASP A 72 19.13 10.16 0.47
C ASP A 72 20.65 10.07 0.21
N LEU A 73 21.34 9.21 0.95
CA LEU A 73 22.78 8.91 0.74
C LEU A 73 23.01 8.05 -0.52
N VAL A 74 21.98 7.35 -1.02
CA VAL A 74 22.08 6.42 -2.15
C VAL A 74 20.96 6.73 -3.16
N GLN A 75 20.92 7.96 -3.67
CA GLN A 75 19.88 8.44 -4.60
C GLN A 75 19.68 7.53 -5.83
N GLY A 76 20.77 6.92 -6.34
CA GLY A 76 20.69 5.96 -7.44
C GLY A 76 19.85 4.70 -7.14
N PHE A 77 19.55 4.42 -5.87
CA PHE A 77 18.78 3.24 -5.46
C PHE A 77 17.25 3.50 -5.43
N ILE A 78 16.82 4.76 -5.40
CA ILE A 78 15.40 5.13 -5.33
C ILE A 78 14.56 4.50 -6.45
N PRO A 79 14.94 4.52 -7.74
CA PRO A 79 14.16 3.90 -8.80
C PRO A 79 13.98 2.40 -8.62
N TYR A 80 15.00 1.71 -8.10
CA TYR A 80 14.91 0.28 -7.81
C TYR A 80 13.97 -0.02 -6.64
N ALA A 81 14.02 0.79 -5.59
CA ALA A 81 13.10 0.67 -4.46
C ALA A 81 11.65 0.85 -4.91
N LEU A 82 11.36 1.86 -5.73
CA LEU A 82 10.04 2.10 -6.30
C LEU A 82 9.58 0.98 -7.24
N ALA A 83 10.48 0.42 -8.05
CA ALA A 83 10.16 -0.70 -8.94
C ALA A 83 9.81 -1.97 -8.15
N ILE A 84 10.57 -2.28 -7.10
CA ILE A 84 10.29 -3.41 -6.20
C ILE A 84 8.95 -3.21 -5.50
N ALA A 85 8.66 -1.99 -5.06
CA ALA A 85 7.40 -1.65 -4.45
C ALA A 85 6.21 -1.85 -5.39
N ALA A 86 6.31 -1.31 -6.62
CA ALA A 86 5.28 -1.49 -7.63
C ALA A 86 5.03 -2.98 -7.93
N ALA A 87 6.10 -3.77 -8.05
CA ALA A 87 6.01 -5.22 -8.25
C ALA A 87 5.34 -5.92 -7.05
N SER A 88 5.65 -5.51 -5.81
CA SER A 88 5.04 -6.05 -4.59
C SER A 88 3.53 -5.74 -4.53
N PHE A 89 3.13 -4.50 -4.84
CA PHE A 89 1.71 -4.13 -4.89
C PHE A 89 0.93 -4.91 -5.96
N LEU A 90 1.53 -5.08 -7.15
CA LEU A 90 0.93 -5.91 -8.19
C LEU A 90 0.79 -7.36 -7.74
N TYR A 91 1.82 -7.91 -7.09
CA TYR A 91 1.79 -9.27 -6.58
C TYR A 91 0.68 -9.47 -5.53
N VAL A 92 0.58 -8.58 -4.53
CA VAL A 92 -0.48 -8.64 -3.51
C VAL A 92 -1.86 -8.51 -4.16
N SER A 93 -2.02 -7.58 -5.10
CA SER A 93 -3.29 -7.41 -5.82
C SER A 93 -3.70 -8.68 -6.55
N MET A 94 -2.78 -9.33 -7.25
CA MET A 94 -3.05 -10.53 -8.04
C MET A 94 -3.19 -11.80 -7.18
N ALA A 95 -2.40 -11.90 -6.12
CA ALA A 95 -2.36 -13.11 -5.29
C ALA A 95 -3.47 -13.14 -4.22
N ASP A 96 -3.83 -12.00 -3.68
CA ASP A 96 -4.77 -11.91 -2.55
C ASP A 96 -6.09 -11.25 -2.92
N LEU A 97 -6.06 -10.03 -3.49
CA LEU A 97 -7.28 -9.26 -3.73
C LEU A 97 -8.15 -9.85 -4.85
N ILE A 98 -7.56 -10.23 -5.98
CA ILE A 98 -8.33 -10.80 -7.10
C ILE A 98 -8.98 -12.13 -6.72
N PRO A 99 -8.29 -13.12 -6.09
CA PRO A 99 -8.93 -14.34 -5.62
C PRO A 99 -10.02 -14.09 -4.57
N GLU A 100 -9.82 -13.13 -3.67
CA GLU A 100 -10.83 -12.79 -2.68
C GLU A 100 -12.11 -12.24 -3.32
N MET A 101 -11.97 -11.37 -4.33
CA MET A 101 -13.09 -10.86 -5.11
C MET A 101 -13.88 -11.98 -5.84
N HIS A 102 -13.21 -13.04 -6.27
CA HIS A 102 -13.85 -14.17 -6.94
C HIS A 102 -14.65 -15.10 -6.00
N LYS A 103 -14.47 -14.98 -4.69
CA LYS A 103 -15.27 -15.73 -3.71
C LYS A 103 -16.71 -15.20 -3.60
N GLU A 104 -16.95 -13.96 -4.00
CA GLU A 104 -18.27 -13.37 -3.97
C GLU A 104 -19.09 -13.86 -5.17
N THR A 105 -20.18 -14.57 -4.89
CA THR A 105 -21.03 -15.20 -5.93
C THR A 105 -22.25 -14.37 -6.31
N LYS A 106 -22.50 -13.26 -5.58
CA LYS A 106 -23.68 -12.42 -5.86
C LYS A 106 -23.36 -11.41 -6.97
N PRO A 107 -24.11 -11.42 -8.08
CA PRO A 107 -23.84 -10.55 -9.22
C PRO A 107 -23.76 -9.06 -8.85
N LYS A 108 -24.63 -8.61 -7.92
CA LYS A 108 -24.65 -7.23 -7.44
C LYS A 108 -23.35 -6.83 -6.74
N GLU A 109 -22.82 -7.71 -5.88
CA GLU A 109 -21.58 -7.46 -5.15
C GLU A 109 -20.39 -7.43 -6.11
N SER A 110 -20.35 -8.34 -7.08
CA SER A 110 -19.31 -8.38 -8.13
C SER A 110 -19.31 -7.12 -8.99
N ILE A 111 -20.48 -6.58 -9.35
CA ILE A 111 -20.58 -5.32 -10.10
C ILE A 111 -20.06 -4.14 -9.27
N ILE A 112 -20.42 -4.08 -7.98
CA ILE A 112 -19.92 -3.02 -7.07
C ILE A 112 -18.40 -3.09 -6.97
N GLN A 113 -17.83 -4.27 -6.77
CA GLN A 113 -16.38 -4.46 -6.71
C GLN A 113 -15.70 -4.00 -8.00
N PHE A 114 -16.23 -4.38 -9.15
CA PHE A 114 -15.70 -3.96 -10.46
C PHE A 114 -15.74 -2.42 -10.62
N LEU A 115 -16.85 -1.78 -10.25
CA LEU A 115 -16.97 -0.33 -10.29
C LEU A 115 -15.99 0.38 -9.35
N LEU A 116 -15.74 -0.18 -8.16
CA LEU A 116 -14.76 0.36 -7.22
C LEU A 116 -13.33 0.26 -7.75
N VAL A 117 -12.98 -0.84 -8.41
CA VAL A 117 -11.67 -0.99 -9.07
C VAL A 117 -11.51 0.04 -10.19
N LEU A 118 -12.52 0.19 -11.04
CA LEU A 118 -12.50 1.21 -12.11
C LEU A 118 -12.38 2.61 -11.56
N LEU A 119 -13.09 2.91 -10.46
CA LEU A 119 -13.00 4.21 -9.78
C LEU A 119 -11.58 4.46 -9.26
N GLY A 120 -10.95 3.46 -8.62
CA GLY A 120 -9.56 3.56 -8.15
C GLY A 120 -8.58 3.85 -9.29
N ILE A 121 -8.70 3.12 -10.40
CA ILE A 121 -7.89 3.35 -11.60
C ILE A 121 -8.11 4.76 -12.15
N ALA A 122 -9.36 5.20 -12.24
CA ALA A 122 -9.70 6.54 -12.74
C ALA A 122 -9.12 7.65 -11.86
N ILE A 123 -9.19 7.53 -10.54
CA ILE A 123 -8.60 8.49 -9.59
C ILE A 123 -7.08 8.61 -9.81
N ILE A 124 -6.38 7.47 -9.89
CA ILE A 124 -4.93 7.47 -10.13
C ILE A 124 -4.61 8.09 -11.49
N PHE A 125 -5.34 7.70 -12.53
CA PHE A 125 -5.12 8.23 -13.90
C PHE A 125 -5.32 9.74 -13.96
N ILE A 126 -6.40 10.27 -13.37
CA ILE A 126 -6.68 11.72 -13.34
C ILE A 126 -5.59 12.45 -12.55
N SER A 127 -5.16 11.89 -11.43
CA SER A 127 -4.11 12.48 -10.60
C SER A 127 -2.78 12.59 -11.36
N VAL A 128 -2.39 11.54 -12.05
CA VAL A 128 -1.14 11.54 -12.86
C VAL A 128 -1.27 12.45 -14.07
N ALA A 129 -2.39 12.42 -14.80
CA ALA A 129 -2.62 13.25 -15.97
C ALA A 129 -2.68 14.75 -15.63
N GLY A 130 -3.27 15.10 -14.47
CA GLY A 130 -3.33 16.49 -14.01
C GLY A 130 -1.95 17.09 -13.71
N HIS A 131 -0.98 16.26 -13.28
CA HIS A 131 0.37 16.72 -12.98
C HIS A 131 1.28 16.86 -14.22
N SER A 132 1.01 16.10 -15.28
CA SER A 132 1.79 16.22 -16.52
C SER A 132 1.58 17.55 -17.25
N HIS A 133 0.54 18.30 -16.96
CA HIS A 133 0.28 19.61 -17.54
C HIS A 133 0.87 20.80 -16.75
N GLY A 134 1.41 20.57 -15.54
CA GLY A 134 1.96 21.63 -14.68
C GLY A 134 3.42 22.00 -14.94
N HIS A 135 4.15 21.26 -15.75
CA HIS A 135 5.59 21.48 -16.01
C HIS A 135 5.89 22.08 -17.40
N ALA A 136 4.93 22.65 -18.07
CA ALA A 136 5.11 23.32 -19.35
C ALA A 136 5.13 24.85 -19.21
N HIS A 137 5.98 25.38 -18.28
CA HIS A 137 6.37 26.82 -18.28
C HIS A 137 7.79 27.00 -17.76
#